data_b2ffbc1eca773feb36b2cb90fa252a79
#
_entry.id   b2ffbc1eca773feb36b2cb90fa252a79
#
_cell.length_a   1.000
_cell.length_b   1.000
_cell.length_c   1.000
_cell.angle_alpha   90.00
_cell.angle_beta   90.00
_cell.angle_gamma   90.00
#
_symmetry.space_group_name_H-M   'P 1'
#
loop_
_entity.id
_entity.type
_entity.pdbx_description
1 polymer ?
#
loop_
_entity_poly.entity_id
_entity_poly.type
_entity_poly.pdbx_seq_one_letter_code
_entity_poly.pdbx_strand_id
1 'polypeptide(L)'
;MFSLENVCAVKREGAPLAIHPAKVKLCTGAVPGSAGRMTRWPLPAPMALALDQARLAAAEGEVPIGAVIVKDGAVIATGRNAPRAHHDPTAHAEIEAIRTAAASLRNERLDGCELWVTLEPCAMCAGAIVHARIARLYYAAADPKGGAVEHGARVFDQPQCLHRPQVYAGIGEAEASELLRGFFRARR
;
A
#
# COMPACT_ATOMS: atom_id res chain seq x y z
N MET A 1 38.36 -15.47 -12.51
CA MET A 1 38.46 -16.58 -13.45
C MET A 1 37.60 -17.73 -12.89
N PHE A 2 36.28 -17.62 -13.10
CA PHE A 2 35.35 -18.73 -12.89
C PHE A 2 34.33 -18.70 -14.01
N SER A 3 34.19 -19.83 -14.65
CA SER A 3 33.58 -20.12 -15.94
C SER A 3 32.04 -20.09 -15.86
N LEU A 4 31.44 -19.45 -16.84
CA LEU A 4 30.05 -19.61 -17.24
C LEU A 4 29.94 -20.87 -18.10
N GLU A 5 29.11 -21.83 -17.74
CA GLU A 5 28.51 -22.77 -18.67
C GLU A 5 27.43 -23.59 -17.93
N ASN A 6 26.18 -23.36 -18.30
CA ASN A 6 25.21 -24.38 -18.73
C ASN A 6 23.79 -23.79 -18.77
N VAL A 7 23.50 -23.21 -19.92
CA VAL A 7 22.13 -22.98 -20.36
C VAL A 7 21.72 -24.21 -21.19
N CYS A 8 20.89 -25.07 -20.67
CA CYS A 8 20.28 -26.15 -21.43
C CYS A 8 18.88 -25.71 -21.90
N ALA A 9 18.81 -25.29 -23.15
CA ALA A 9 17.56 -25.07 -23.86
C ALA A 9 16.97 -26.42 -24.30
N VAL A 10 15.76 -26.74 -23.86
CA VAL A 10 14.95 -27.81 -24.44
C VAL A 10 13.67 -27.23 -25.01
N LYS A 11 13.63 -27.07 -26.34
CA LYS A 11 12.40 -27.00 -27.11
C LYS A 11 11.74 -28.37 -27.11
N ARG A 12 10.46 -28.46 -26.76
CA ARG A 12 9.58 -29.56 -27.21
C ARG A 12 8.23 -29.02 -27.60
N GLU A 13 7.87 -29.34 -28.82
CA GLU A 13 6.58 -29.11 -29.46
C GLU A 13 5.50 -30.06 -28.90
N GLY A 14 4.29 -29.53 -28.80
CA GLY A 14 2.99 -30.11 -29.05
C GLY A 14 2.61 -31.48 -28.45
N ALA A 15 1.77 -31.45 -27.38
CA ALA A 15 0.63 -32.38 -27.22
C ALA A 15 -0.22 -31.92 -25.99
N PRO A 16 -1.56 -32.05 -26.01
CA PRO A 16 -2.39 -31.64 -24.88
C PRO A 16 -2.28 -32.66 -23.75
N LEU A 17 -1.88 -32.21 -22.56
CA LEU A 17 -1.85 -33.02 -21.34
C LEU A 17 -3.28 -33.20 -20.81
N ALA A 18 -3.78 -34.44 -20.90
CA ALA A 18 -4.94 -34.89 -20.20
C ALA A 18 -4.68 -34.88 -18.69
N ILE A 19 -5.46 -34.10 -17.94
CA ILE A 19 -5.39 -34.06 -16.48
C ILE A 19 -6.15 -35.25 -15.94
N HIS A 20 -5.43 -36.28 -15.49
CA HIS A 20 -5.98 -37.35 -14.65
C HIS A 20 -6.11 -36.85 -13.19
N PRO A 21 -7.22 -37.07 -12.51
CA PRO A 21 -7.36 -36.73 -11.10
C PRO A 21 -6.55 -37.73 -10.25
N ALA A 22 -5.36 -37.33 -9.84
CA ALA A 22 -4.61 -38.08 -8.84
C ALA A 22 -5.30 -37.95 -7.48
N LYS A 23 -5.69 -39.08 -6.89
CA LYS A 23 -6.25 -39.15 -5.53
C LYS A 23 -5.23 -38.63 -4.53
N VAL A 24 -5.50 -37.43 -3.97
CA VAL A 24 -4.74 -36.92 -2.82
C VAL A 24 -5.15 -37.75 -1.60
N LYS A 25 -4.25 -38.60 -1.11
CA LYS A 25 -4.36 -39.24 0.20
C LYS A 25 -4.19 -38.13 1.26
N LEU A 26 -5.24 -37.80 1.97
CA LEU A 26 -5.12 -37.02 3.21
C LEU A 26 -4.37 -37.86 4.24
N CYS A 27 -3.14 -37.49 4.52
CA CYS A 27 -2.42 -37.98 5.70
C CYS A 27 -3.00 -37.29 6.93
N THR A 28 -3.88 -37.98 7.65
CA THR A 28 -4.30 -37.55 9.00
C THR A 28 -3.22 -37.96 10.00
N GLY A 29 -2.16 -37.16 10.08
CA GLY A 29 -1.19 -37.20 11.15
C GLY A 29 -1.50 -36.09 12.14
N ALA A 30 -1.95 -36.44 13.34
CA ALA A 30 -2.08 -35.50 14.44
C ALA A 30 -0.71 -34.92 14.77
N VAL A 31 -0.53 -33.61 14.60
CA VAL A 31 0.66 -32.88 15.04
C VAL A 31 0.45 -32.53 16.51
N PRO A 32 1.35 -32.98 17.44
CA PRO A 32 1.22 -32.60 18.84
C PRO A 32 1.46 -31.11 19.00
N GLY A 33 0.59 -30.48 19.81
CA GLY A 33 0.50 -29.04 20.00
C GLY A 33 1.83 -28.38 20.41
N SER A 34 2.29 -27.50 19.55
CA SER A 34 2.94 -26.26 19.96
C SER A 34 1.99 -25.15 19.53
N ALA A 35 1.57 -24.31 20.48
CA ALA A 35 0.91 -23.07 20.19
C ALA A 35 1.91 -22.19 19.42
N GLY A 36 2.14 -22.53 18.16
CA GLY A 36 3.00 -21.81 17.25
C GLY A 36 2.39 -20.44 17.06
N ARG A 37 3.07 -19.43 17.59
CA ARG A 37 2.85 -18.03 17.20
C ARG A 37 2.73 -18.03 15.68
N MET A 38 1.50 -17.75 15.15
CA MET A 38 1.29 -17.60 13.72
C MET A 38 2.37 -16.66 13.22
N THR A 39 3.26 -17.14 12.38
CA THR A 39 4.29 -16.30 11.75
C THR A 39 3.55 -15.33 10.85
N ARG A 40 3.32 -14.12 11.38
CA ARG A 40 2.76 -13.01 10.62
C ARG A 40 3.73 -12.74 9.47
N TRP A 41 3.24 -12.77 8.24
CA TRP A 41 4.06 -12.38 7.09
C TRP A 41 4.70 -11.03 7.38
N PRO A 42 6.00 -10.84 7.11
CA PRO A 42 6.63 -9.54 7.34
C PRO A 42 5.91 -8.47 6.53
N LEU A 43 5.65 -7.34 7.18
CA LEU A 43 5.02 -6.20 6.53
C LEU A 43 5.88 -5.74 5.36
N PRO A 44 5.31 -5.46 4.17
CA PRO A 44 6.09 -4.91 3.05
C PRO A 44 6.85 -3.65 3.47
N ALA A 45 8.10 -3.54 3.05
CA ALA A 45 8.98 -2.43 3.45
C ALA A 45 8.37 -1.03 3.18
N PRO A 46 7.68 -0.75 2.05
CA PRO A 46 7.03 0.53 1.85
C PRO A 46 5.92 0.83 2.87
N MET A 47 5.13 -0.18 3.28
CA MET A 47 4.10 0.01 4.31
C MET A 47 4.72 0.21 5.70
N ALA A 48 5.79 -0.50 6.02
CA ALA A 48 6.52 -0.28 7.26
C ALA A 48 7.03 1.17 7.34
N LEU A 49 7.61 1.70 6.25
CA LEU A 49 8.06 3.09 6.17
C LEU A 49 6.89 4.08 6.24
N ALA A 50 5.75 3.78 5.63
CA ALA A 50 4.54 4.61 5.77
C ALA A 50 4.06 4.69 7.23
N LEU A 51 4.10 3.57 7.97
CA LEU A 51 3.80 3.55 9.40
C LEU A 51 4.82 4.37 10.22
N ASP A 52 6.10 4.37 9.85
CA ASP A 52 7.10 5.22 10.50
C ASP A 52 6.80 6.71 10.26
N GLN A 53 6.41 7.10 9.05
CA GLN A 53 5.93 8.46 8.77
C GLN A 53 4.69 8.82 9.59
N ALA A 54 3.75 7.88 9.76
CA ALA A 54 2.59 8.10 10.61
C ALA A 54 2.97 8.31 12.09
N ARG A 55 3.96 7.57 12.61
CA ARG A 55 4.48 7.78 13.98
C ARG A 55 5.12 9.15 14.15
N LEU A 56 5.85 9.62 13.13
CA LEU A 56 6.42 10.98 13.13
C LEU A 56 5.32 12.04 13.16
N ALA A 57 4.26 11.90 12.33
CA ALA A 57 3.10 12.78 12.39
C ALA A 57 2.48 12.83 13.80
N ALA A 58 2.30 11.66 14.46
CA ALA A 58 1.79 11.59 15.82
C ALA A 58 2.66 12.35 16.83
N ALA A 59 3.99 12.23 16.71
CA ALA A 59 4.93 12.93 17.58
C ALA A 59 4.88 14.46 17.41
N GLU A 60 4.55 14.93 16.21
CA GLU A 60 4.32 16.35 15.87
C GLU A 60 2.89 16.83 16.23
N GLY A 61 2.05 15.97 16.79
CA GLY A 61 0.69 16.31 17.18
C GLY A 61 -0.34 16.23 16.06
N GLU A 62 0.05 15.74 14.89
CA GLU A 62 -0.82 15.51 13.74
C GLU A 62 -1.51 14.15 13.79
N VAL A 63 -2.60 13.99 13.04
CA VAL A 63 -3.23 12.66 12.88
C VAL A 63 -2.22 11.70 12.26
N PRO A 64 -2.02 10.49 12.83
CA PRO A 64 -0.94 9.58 12.44
C PRO A 64 -1.23 8.88 11.10
N ILE A 65 -1.03 9.60 10.02
CA ILE A 65 -1.12 9.11 8.65
C ILE A 65 0.22 9.35 7.98
N GLY A 66 0.72 8.33 7.30
CA GLY A 66 1.96 8.38 6.53
C GLY A 66 1.77 7.72 5.16
N ALA A 67 2.50 8.23 4.18
CA ALA A 67 2.46 7.78 2.81
C ALA A 67 3.86 7.64 2.21
N VAL A 68 4.00 6.72 1.25
CA VAL A 68 5.25 6.45 0.54
C VAL A 68 4.94 6.26 -0.94
N ILE A 69 5.72 6.88 -1.82
CA ILE A 69 5.69 6.63 -3.26
C ILE A 69 6.88 5.75 -3.65
N VAL A 70 6.57 4.68 -4.36
CA VAL A 70 7.56 3.74 -4.91
C VAL A 70 7.49 3.77 -6.42
N LYS A 71 8.65 3.78 -7.08
CA LYS A 71 8.79 3.62 -8.52
C LYS A 71 9.89 2.60 -8.82
N ASP A 72 9.59 1.62 -9.68
CA ASP A 72 10.54 0.56 -10.08
C ASP A 72 11.21 -0.14 -8.88
N GLY A 73 10.43 -0.36 -7.80
CA GLY A 73 10.89 -0.99 -6.57
C GLY A 73 11.67 -0.07 -5.62
N ALA A 74 11.94 1.18 -5.99
CA ALA A 74 12.65 2.15 -5.16
C ALA A 74 11.69 3.17 -4.53
N VAL A 75 11.89 3.50 -3.26
CA VAL A 75 11.20 4.61 -2.61
C VAL A 75 11.73 5.93 -3.18
N ILE A 76 10.85 6.75 -3.75
CA ILE A 76 11.21 8.05 -4.33
C ILE A 76 10.68 9.25 -3.54
N ALA A 77 9.67 9.04 -2.70
CA ALA A 77 9.11 10.08 -1.84
C ALA A 77 8.43 9.49 -0.61
N THR A 78 8.39 10.28 0.45
CA THR A 78 7.57 10.02 1.65
C THR A 78 6.75 11.26 1.97
N GLY A 79 5.64 11.06 2.69
CA GLY A 79 4.79 12.13 3.19
C GLY A 79 4.18 11.74 4.52
N ARG A 80 3.85 12.71 5.34
CA ARG A 80 3.08 12.54 6.57
C ARG A 80 2.09 13.67 6.72
N ASN A 81 1.02 13.43 7.44
CA ASN A 81 0.05 14.48 7.75
C ASN A 81 0.74 15.67 8.44
N ALA A 82 0.48 16.87 7.91
CA ALA A 82 1.00 18.12 8.44
C ALA A 82 0.04 19.31 8.29
N PRO A 83 -1.31 19.15 8.30
CA PRO A 83 -2.24 20.28 8.08
C PRO A 83 -2.05 21.41 9.08
N ARG A 84 -1.79 21.09 10.35
CA ARG A 84 -1.60 22.10 11.41
C ARG A 84 -0.25 22.77 11.31
N ALA A 85 0.80 21.99 11.08
CA ALA A 85 2.18 22.47 10.98
C ALA A 85 2.36 23.40 9.78
N HIS A 86 1.74 23.08 8.65
CA HIS A 86 1.83 23.86 7.41
C HIS A 86 0.74 24.94 7.28
N HIS A 87 -0.26 24.99 8.20
CA HIS A 87 -1.47 25.81 8.06
C HIS A 87 -2.17 25.58 6.71
N ASP A 88 -2.13 24.35 6.20
CA ASP A 88 -2.66 23.92 4.92
C ASP A 88 -3.62 22.73 5.13
N PRO A 89 -4.95 22.93 4.94
CA PRO A 89 -5.93 21.85 5.12
C PRO A 89 -5.74 20.70 4.10
N THR A 90 -4.94 20.91 3.06
CA THR A 90 -4.65 19.90 2.04
C THR A 90 -3.37 19.12 2.29
N ALA A 91 -2.58 19.46 3.31
CA ALA A 91 -1.31 18.80 3.64
C ALA A 91 -1.51 17.41 4.26
N HIS A 92 -2.26 16.55 3.58
CA HIS A 92 -2.39 15.14 3.90
C HIS A 92 -1.17 14.37 3.45
N ALA A 93 -0.88 13.25 4.09
CA ALA A 93 0.30 12.42 3.82
C ALA A 93 0.45 12.06 2.34
N GLU A 94 -0.66 11.70 1.68
CA GLU A 94 -0.70 11.37 0.25
C GLU A 94 -0.33 12.57 -0.62
N ILE A 95 -0.87 13.75 -0.29
CA ILE A 95 -0.60 14.99 -1.03
C ILE A 95 0.88 15.38 -0.91
N GLU A 96 1.44 15.31 0.31
CA GLU A 96 2.84 15.59 0.56
C GLU A 96 3.76 14.62 -0.21
N ALA A 97 3.43 13.33 -0.19
CA ALA A 97 4.19 12.32 -0.94
C ALA A 97 4.09 12.55 -2.46
N ILE A 98 2.89 12.83 -3.00
CA ILE A 98 2.67 13.10 -4.42
C ILE A 98 3.44 14.35 -4.87
N ARG A 99 3.37 15.45 -4.11
CA ARG A 99 4.09 16.69 -4.40
C ARG A 99 5.61 16.46 -4.44
N THR A 100 6.13 15.76 -3.43
CA THR A 100 7.56 15.44 -3.33
C THR A 100 8.01 14.57 -4.50
N ALA A 101 7.25 13.53 -4.85
CA ALA A 101 7.56 12.66 -5.98
C ALA A 101 7.52 13.41 -7.32
N ALA A 102 6.49 14.23 -7.54
CA ALA A 102 6.34 15.04 -8.77
C ALA A 102 7.51 16.01 -8.93
N ALA A 103 7.92 16.68 -7.85
CA ALA A 103 9.08 17.58 -7.87
C ALA A 103 10.39 16.82 -8.16
N SER A 104 10.59 15.65 -7.54
CA SER A 104 11.78 14.81 -7.76
C SER A 104 11.88 14.31 -9.20
N LEU A 105 10.76 13.88 -9.77
CA LEU A 105 10.69 13.39 -11.16
C LEU A 105 10.58 14.53 -12.20
N ARG A 106 10.35 15.77 -11.75
CA ARG A 106 10.04 16.93 -12.61
C ARG A 106 8.90 16.64 -13.58
N ASN A 107 7.88 15.97 -13.08
CA ASN A 107 6.72 15.53 -13.85
C ASN A 107 5.49 15.47 -12.93
N GLU A 108 4.39 16.09 -13.33
CA GLU A 108 3.11 16.01 -12.62
C GLU A 108 2.47 14.62 -12.71
N ARG A 109 2.89 13.82 -13.70
CA ARG A 109 2.41 12.47 -13.88
C ARG A 109 3.38 11.46 -13.26
N LEU A 110 2.84 10.65 -12.38
CA LEU A 110 3.56 9.61 -11.66
C LEU A 110 3.23 8.22 -12.25
N ASP A 111 3.23 8.13 -13.59
CA ASP A 111 2.91 6.88 -14.29
C ASP A 111 3.84 5.75 -13.82
N GLY A 112 3.25 4.59 -13.56
CA GLY A 112 3.98 3.41 -13.06
C GLY A 112 4.31 3.44 -11.56
N CYS A 113 4.08 4.56 -10.87
CA CYS A 113 4.32 4.65 -9.43
C CYS A 113 3.25 3.92 -8.62
N GLU A 114 3.66 3.51 -7.42
CA GLU A 114 2.81 2.93 -6.37
C GLU A 114 2.72 3.91 -5.21
N LEU A 115 1.52 4.07 -4.66
CA LEU A 115 1.29 4.81 -3.42
C LEU A 115 0.94 3.81 -2.30
N TRP A 116 1.68 3.87 -1.21
CA TRP A 116 1.45 3.13 0.01
C TRP A 116 1.05 4.12 1.10
N VAL A 117 -0.10 3.92 1.75
CA VAL A 117 -0.63 4.83 2.77
C VAL A 117 -1.24 4.08 3.94
N THR A 118 -1.15 4.62 5.15
CA THR A 118 -1.60 3.93 6.36
C THR A 118 -3.11 3.96 6.59
N LEU A 119 -3.85 4.82 5.88
CA LEU A 119 -5.30 4.98 5.97
C LEU A 119 -5.91 5.08 4.57
N GLU A 120 -7.15 4.61 4.41
CA GLU A 120 -7.91 4.78 3.17
C GLU A 120 -7.98 6.26 2.76
N PRO A 121 -7.58 6.61 1.53
CA PRO A 121 -7.59 8.00 1.06
C PRO A 121 -8.98 8.63 1.07
N CYS A 122 -9.07 9.88 1.53
CA CYS A 122 -10.27 10.70 1.42
C CYS A 122 -10.53 11.14 -0.03
N ALA A 123 -11.66 11.81 -0.30
CA ALA A 123 -12.05 12.23 -1.65
C ALA A 123 -11.03 13.18 -2.31
N MET A 124 -10.44 14.10 -1.55
CA MET A 124 -9.38 14.99 -2.04
C MET A 124 -8.14 14.20 -2.49
N CYS A 125 -7.66 13.29 -1.64
CA CYS A 125 -6.48 12.48 -1.93
C CYS A 125 -6.75 11.48 -3.07
N ALA A 126 -7.93 10.85 -3.11
CA ALA A 126 -8.33 10.00 -4.22
C ALA A 126 -8.35 10.77 -5.55
N GLY A 127 -8.85 12.00 -5.57
CA GLY A 127 -8.78 12.88 -6.72
C GLY A 127 -7.34 13.20 -7.15
N ALA A 128 -6.45 13.49 -6.19
CA ALA A 128 -5.03 13.73 -6.46
C ALA A 128 -4.33 12.49 -7.06
N ILE A 129 -4.65 11.29 -6.56
CA ILE A 129 -4.16 10.01 -7.07
C ILE A 129 -4.54 9.83 -8.55
N VAL A 130 -5.80 10.17 -8.91
CA VAL A 130 -6.29 10.12 -10.30
C VAL A 130 -5.49 11.09 -11.18
N HIS A 131 -5.33 12.35 -10.75
CA HIS A 131 -4.59 13.37 -11.50
C HIS A 131 -3.12 13.01 -11.66
N ALA A 132 -2.49 12.50 -10.61
CA ALA A 132 -1.10 12.07 -10.64
C ALA A 132 -0.87 10.77 -11.45
N ARG A 133 -1.92 10.06 -11.89
CA ARG A 133 -1.80 8.81 -12.65
C ARG A 133 -1.09 7.69 -11.89
N ILE A 134 -1.26 7.61 -10.58
CA ILE A 134 -0.72 6.52 -9.76
C ILE A 134 -1.26 5.17 -10.26
N ALA A 135 -0.36 4.22 -10.52
CA ALA A 135 -0.74 2.92 -11.10
C ALA A 135 -1.33 1.96 -10.06
N ARG A 136 -0.79 1.96 -8.85
CA ARG A 136 -1.22 1.08 -7.74
C ARG A 136 -1.35 1.85 -6.44
N LEU A 137 -2.45 1.61 -5.73
CA LEU A 137 -2.71 2.13 -4.40
C LEU A 137 -2.76 0.97 -3.40
N TYR A 138 -1.94 1.03 -2.38
CA TYR A 138 -1.95 0.13 -1.26
C TYR A 138 -2.32 0.91 0.00
N TYR A 139 -3.38 0.52 0.71
CA TYR A 139 -3.69 1.16 1.99
C TYR A 139 -3.88 0.15 3.11
N ALA A 140 -3.60 0.60 4.35
CA ALA A 140 -3.66 -0.26 5.52
C ALA A 140 -5.06 -0.30 6.12
N ALA A 141 -5.45 0.70 6.89
CA ALA A 141 -6.74 0.74 7.57
C ALA A 141 -7.84 1.30 6.66
N ALA A 142 -9.03 0.71 6.71
CA ALA A 142 -10.23 1.29 6.13
C ALA A 142 -10.69 2.53 6.92
N ASP A 143 -11.31 3.49 6.24
CA ASP A 143 -11.95 4.66 6.87
C ASP A 143 -13.42 4.78 6.45
N PRO A 144 -14.34 4.14 7.17
CA PRO A 144 -15.77 4.23 6.86
C PRO A 144 -16.38 5.63 6.97
N LYS A 145 -15.69 6.58 7.61
CA LYS A 145 -16.19 7.95 7.83
C LYS A 145 -15.68 8.94 6.79
N GLY A 146 -14.40 8.92 6.50
CA GLY A 146 -13.74 9.90 5.65
C GLY A 146 -13.13 9.32 4.36
N GLY A 147 -13.06 8.01 4.26
CA GLY A 147 -12.54 7.32 3.08
C GLY A 147 -13.41 7.53 1.84
N ALA A 148 -12.80 7.41 0.68
CA ALA A 148 -13.48 7.62 -0.59
C ALA A 148 -12.96 6.70 -1.72
N VAL A 149 -12.35 5.60 -1.35
CA VAL A 149 -11.90 4.54 -2.27
C VAL A 149 -12.92 3.40 -2.31
N GLU A 150 -13.11 2.69 -1.19
CA GLU A 150 -14.13 1.64 -1.02
C GLU A 150 -15.36 2.16 -0.28
N HIS A 151 -15.19 3.22 0.53
CA HIS A 151 -16.24 3.89 1.27
C HIS A 151 -16.61 5.24 0.66
N GLY A 152 -17.59 5.91 1.24
CA GLY A 152 -18.01 7.27 0.88
C GLY A 152 -18.23 7.47 -0.62
N ALA A 153 -17.54 8.45 -1.19
CA ALA A 153 -17.74 8.88 -2.57
C ALA A 153 -17.26 7.88 -3.64
N ARG A 154 -16.46 6.89 -3.29
CA ARG A 154 -15.92 5.87 -4.20
C ARG A 154 -15.42 6.49 -5.51
N VAL A 155 -14.47 7.40 -5.38
CA VAL A 155 -14.01 8.29 -6.46
C VAL A 155 -13.57 7.52 -7.70
N PHE A 156 -12.93 6.35 -7.52
CA PHE A 156 -12.45 5.55 -8.64
C PHE A 156 -13.57 4.83 -9.41
N ASP A 157 -14.75 4.69 -8.82
CA ASP A 157 -15.92 4.08 -9.48
C ASP A 157 -16.76 5.11 -10.26
N GLN A 158 -16.50 6.41 -10.07
CA GLN A 158 -17.28 7.45 -10.71
C GLN A 158 -17.07 7.47 -12.23
N PRO A 159 -18.13 7.72 -13.04
CA PRO A 159 -18.00 7.79 -14.51
C PRO A 159 -16.98 8.82 -15.01
N GLN A 160 -16.77 9.89 -14.24
CA GLN A 160 -15.84 10.98 -14.56
C GLN A 160 -14.39 10.65 -14.21
N CYS A 161 -14.14 9.50 -13.55
CA CYS A 161 -12.78 9.09 -13.20
C CYS A 161 -12.01 8.63 -14.44
N LEU A 162 -11.06 9.46 -14.90
CA LEU A 162 -10.30 9.24 -16.14
C LEU A 162 -9.10 8.30 -15.94
N HIS A 163 -8.75 7.95 -14.70
CA HIS A 163 -7.68 7.01 -14.37
C HIS A 163 -8.03 6.25 -13.09
N ARG A 164 -7.90 4.94 -13.15
CA ARG A 164 -8.22 4.06 -12.02
C ARG A 164 -6.99 3.28 -11.60
N PRO A 165 -6.44 3.52 -10.40
CA PRO A 165 -5.35 2.70 -9.89
C PRO A 165 -5.85 1.28 -9.57
N GLN A 166 -4.94 0.31 -9.59
CA GLN A 166 -5.21 -0.97 -8.93
C GLN A 166 -5.17 -0.77 -7.42
N VAL A 167 -6.20 -1.23 -6.71
CA VAL A 167 -6.34 -1.01 -5.26
C VAL A 167 -6.10 -2.30 -4.48
N TYR A 168 -5.32 -2.20 -3.41
CA TYR A 168 -5.00 -3.28 -2.48
C TYR A 168 -5.16 -2.78 -1.05
N ALA A 169 -6.17 -3.31 -0.34
CA ALA A 169 -6.54 -2.90 1.00
C ALA A 169 -6.00 -3.86 2.08
N GLY A 170 -5.98 -3.39 3.34
CA GLY A 170 -5.74 -4.22 4.51
C GLY A 170 -4.28 -4.55 4.82
N ILE A 171 -3.32 -3.95 4.13
CA ILE A 171 -1.90 -4.25 4.30
C ILE A 171 -1.35 -3.48 5.51
N GLY A 172 -1.20 -4.15 6.66
CA GLY A 172 -0.81 -3.52 7.92
C GLY A 172 -1.98 -2.86 8.68
N GLU A 173 -3.22 -3.29 8.42
CA GLU A 173 -4.43 -2.71 9.00
C GLU A 173 -4.39 -2.66 10.52
N ALA A 174 -3.95 -3.74 11.18
CA ALA A 174 -3.94 -3.81 12.64
C ALA A 174 -3.03 -2.75 13.27
N GLU A 175 -1.82 -2.57 12.71
CA GLU A 175 -0.84 -1.59 13.17
C GLU A 175 -1.32 -0.15 12.95
N ALA A 176 -1.84 0.14 11.75
CA ALA A 176 -2.36 1.46 11.41
C ALA A 176 -3.58 1.83 12.29
N SER A 177 -4.51 0.90 12.46
CA SER A 177 -5.69 1.08 13.30
C SER A 177 -5.34 1.29 14.78
N GLU A 178 -4.34 0.57 15.31
CA GLU A 178 -3.89 0.75 16.70
C GLU A 178 -3.26 2.12 16.91
N LEU A 179 -2.44 2.58 15.95
CA LEU A 179 -1.81 3.90 16.00
C LEU A 179 -2.87 5.02 16.01
N LEU A 180 -3.87 4.94 15.12
CA LEU A 180 -4.97 5.90 15.07
C LEU A 180 -5.81 5.89 16.35
N ARG A 181 -6.21 4.70 16.85
CA ARG A 181 -6.97 4.59 18.09
C ARG A 181 -6.21 5.13 19.30
N GLY A 182 -4.92 4.84 19.40
CA GLY A 182 -4.05 5.35 20.46
C GLY A 182 -3.99 6.87 20.46
N PHE A 183 -3.79 7.47 19.31
CA PHE A 183 -3.74 8.92 19.13
C PHE A 183 -5.03 9.62 19.58
N PHE A 184 -6.20 9.12 19.18
CA PHE A 184 -7.48 9.73 19.56
C PHE A 184 -7.87 9.47 21.01
N ARG A 185 -7.47 8.32 21.61
CA ARG A 185 -7.69 8.07 23.04
C ARG A 185 -6.93 9.06 23.91
N ALA A 186 -5.71 9.39 23.55
CA ALA A 186 -4.87 10.32 24.31
C ALA A 186 -5.35 11.79 24.25
N ARG A 187 -6.35 12.12 23.42
CA ARG A 187 -6.88 13.48 23.20
C ARG A 187 -8.34 13.66 23.62
N ARG A 188 -8.93 12.65 24.23
CA ARG A 188 -10.23 12.70 24.90
C ARG A 188 -10.06 12.94 26.38
#